data_bc9f4efb1578aa6d30af68388d5c7adf
#
_entry.id   bc9f4efb1578aa6d30af68388d5c7adf
#
_cell.length_a   1.000
_cell.length_b   1.000
_cell.length_c   1.000
_cell.angle_alpha   90.00
_cell.angle_beta   90.00
_cell.angle_gamma   90.00
#
_symmetry.space_group_name_H-M   'P 1'
#
loop_
_entity.id
_entity.type
_entity.pdbx_description
1 polymer ?
#
loop_
_entity_poly.entity_id
_entity_poly.type
_entity_poly.pdbx_seq_one_letter_code
_entity_poly.pdbx_strand_id
1 'polypeptide(L)'
;MRGIRHGQVRRRVGPRALALAVVALGVVSLAGCAAPAPVAATDLATGEYPSAVEVRVQDPEGVQVVVREITIQPGAGTGEHCHHGQLVGVVKQGVLTHYAPIYPGGVHEYAAGDAIVEGADYVHEGVNEGTEPVILEVTYVIEAGEPLAETDLTRCEAR
;
A
#
# COMPACT_ATOMS: atom_id res chain seq x y z
N MET A 1 27.64 96.10 -42.92
CA MET A 1 28.47 95.93 -41.73
C MET A 1 28.27 94.53 -41.24
N ARG A 2 29.30 93.70 -41.22
CA ARG A 2 29.17 92.24 -41.03
C ARG A 2 29.46 91.89 -39.57
N GLY A 3 28.49 91.27 -38.90
CA GLY A 3 28.64 90.77 -37.53
C GLY A 3 29.23 89.38 -37.52
N ILE A 4 30.29 89.20 -36.76
CA ILE A 4 31.03 87.94 -36.56
C ILE A 4 30.31 87.12 -35.51
N ARG A 5 29.83 85.90 -35.86
CA ARG A 5 29.25 84.95 -34.90
C ARG A 5 30.33 84.04 -34.36
N HIS A 6 30.55 84.08 -33.06
CA HIS A 6 31.45 83.16 -32.39
C HIS A 6 30.70 81.85 -32.15
N GLY A 7 31.13 80.75 -32.77
CA GLY A 7 30.68 79.42 -32.57
C GLY A 7 31.25 78.84 -31.28
N GLN A 8 30.40 78.50 -30.33
CA GLN A 8 30.76 77.71 -29.12
C GLN A 8 30.83 76.24 -29.49
N VAL A 9 31.98 75.63 -29.35
CA VAL A 9 32.14 74.15 -29.42
C VAL A 9 31.82 73.54 -28.09
N ARG A 10 30.65 72.94 -28.02
CA ARG A 10 30.27 72.11 -26.84
C ARG A 10 30.92 70.76 -26.95
N ARG A 11 31.88 70.46 -26.06
CA ARG A 11 32.45 69.14 -25.90
C ARG A 11 31.36 68.23 -25.19
N ARG A 12 30.87 67.22 -25.88
CA ARG A 12 30.05 66.21 -25.33
C ARG A 12 30.92 65.25 -24.53
N VAL A 13 30.73 65.18 -23.19
CA VAL A 13 31.31 64.13 -22.33
C VAL A 13 30.34 62.94 -22.40
N GLY A 14 30.81 61.88 -23.05
CA GLY A 14 30.03 60.63 -23.09
C GLY A 14 30.05 59.92 -21.73
N PRO A 15 28.95 59.22 -21.36
CA PRO A 15 28.90 58.45 -20.11
C PRO A 15 29.86 57.26 -20.19
N ARG A 16 30.76 57.16 -19.23
CA ARG A 16 31.58 55.99 -19.01
C ARG A 16 30.66 54.86 -18.49
N ALA A 17 30.43 53.84 -19.31
CA ALA A 17 29.76 52.62 -18.91
C ALA A 17 30.63 51.89 -17.88
N LEU A 18 30.15 51.83 -16.65
CA LEU A 18 30.74 51.01 -15.59
C LEU A 18 30.25 49.58 -15.83
N ALA A 19 31.12 48.70 -16.33
CA ALA A 19 30.82 47.29 -16.48
C ALA A 19 30.88 46.63 -15.08
N LEU A 20 29.71 46.34 -14.54
CA LEU A 20 29.58 45.47 -13.33
C LEU A 20 29.82 44.03 -13.78
N ALA A 21 30.94 43.46 -13.40
CA ALA A 21 31.21 42.04 -13.53
C ALA A 21 30.41 41.31 -12.41
N VAL A 22 29.31 40.65 -12.79
CA VAL A 22 28.58 39.74 -11.89
C VAL A 22 29.36 38.42 -11.83
N VAL A 23 30.07 38.21 -10.74
CA VAL A 23 30.68 36.90 -10.42
C VAL A 23 29.54 35.99 -9.93
N ALA A 24 29.05 35.12 -10.81
CA ALA A 24 28.14 34.07 -10.44
C ALA A 24 28.93 33.00 -9.64
N LEU A 25 28.79 33.00 -8.31
CA LEU A 25 29.21 31.86 -7.47
C LEU A 25 28.28 30.69 -7.76
N GLY A 26 28.73 29.72 -8.55
CA GLY A 26 28.07 28.46 -8.75
C GLY A 26 28.13 27.68 -7.42
N VAL A 27 26.99 27.54 -6.78
CA VAL A 27 26.83 26.59 -5.64
C VAL A 27 26.83 25.19 -6.23
N VAL A 28 27.98 24.51 -6.16
CA VAL A 28 28.05 23.05 -6.45
C VAL A 28 27.40 22.34 -5.29
N SER A 29 26.14 21.95 -5.46
CA SER A 29 25.46 21.04 -4.55
C SER A 29 26.12 19.67 -4.67
N LEU A 30 26.97 19.29 -3.72
CA LEU A 30 27.44 17.93 -3.54
C LEU A 30 26.22 17.10 -3.05
N ALA A 31 25.55 16.43 -3.98
CA ALA A 31 24.61 15.36 -3.65
C ALA A 31 25.43 14.24 -3.00
N GLY A 32 25.53 14.27 -1.69
CA GLY A 32 26.12 13.19 -0.91
C GLY A 32 25.27 11.96 -1.11
N CYS A 33 25.82 10.89 -1.68
CA CYS A 33 25.22 9.56 -1.61
C CYS A 33 25.17 9.17 -0.13
N ALA A 34 23.99 9.33 0.50
CA ALA A 34 23.78 8.77 1.83
C ALA A 34 23.91 7.25 1.71
N ALA A 35 24.73 6.64 2.57
CA ALA A 35 24.78 5.18 2.66
C ALA A 35 23.38 4.66 3.03
N PRO A 36 22.96 3.50 2.48
CA PRO A 36 21.67 2.92 2.84
C PRO A 36 21.63 2.65 4.35
N ALA A 37 20.47 2.81 4.96
CA ALA A 37 20.28 2.51 6.37
C ALA A 37 20.62 1.04 6.63
N PRO A 38 21.28 0.72 7.77
CA PRO A 38 21.68 -0.65 8.10
C PRO A 38 20.46 -1.59 8.29
N VAL A 39 19.30 -1.03 8.59
CA VAL A 39 18.00 -1.71 8.60
C VAL A 39 17.01 -0.84 7.85
N ALA A 40 16.34 -1.40 6.85
CA ALA A 40 15.26 -0.76 6.13
C ALA A 40 14.00 -1.63 6.27
N ALA A 41 12.83 -1.01 6.45
CA ALA A 41 11.54 -1.66 6.49
C ALA A 41 10.57 -0.94 5.55
N THR A 42 9.65 -1.70 4.96
CA THR A 42 8.55 -1.18 4.13
C THR A 42 7.28 -1.86 4.57
N ASP A 43 6.25 -1.07 4.91
CA ASP A 43 4.93 -1.59 5.18
C ASP A 43 4.31 -2.06 3.85
N LEU A 44 3.98 -3.35 3.74
CA LEU A 44 3.35 -3.92 2.56
C LEU A 44 1.85 -3.65 2.54
N ALA A 45 1.24 -3.66 3.73
CA ALA A 45 -0.14 -3.29 3.97
C ALA A 45 -0.30 -2.83 5.42
N THR A 46 -1.30 -1.97 5.66
CA THR A 46 -1.73 -1.55 6.99
C THR A 46 -3.24 -1.55 7.03
N GLY A 47 -3.83 -2.17 8.05
CA GLY A 47 -5.27 -2.21 8.25
C GLY A 47 -5.62 -2.23 9.73
N GLU A 48 -6.88 -1.90 10.04
CA GLU A 48 -7.40 -1.89 11.39
C GLU A 48 -8.46 -2.97 11.56
N TYR A 49 -8.44 -3.65 12.72
CA TYR A 49 -9.47 -4.60 13.14
C TYR A 49 -10.06 -4.13 14.47
N PRO A 50 -11.39 -3.97 14.58
CA PRO A 50 -12.01 -3.27 15.71
C PRO A 50 -12.07 -4.06 17.02
N SER A 51 -11.59 -5.30 17.03
CA SER A 51 -11.70 -6.20 18.18
C SER A 51 -10.36 -6.82 18.55
N ALA A 52 -10.28 -7.44 19.73
CA ALA A 52 -9.10 -8.23 20.11
C ALA A 52 -8.97 -9.45 19.19
N VAL A 53 -7.73 -9.73 18.78
CA VAL A 53 -7.38 -10.88 17.94
C VAL A 53 -6.46 -11.79 18.72
N GLU A 54 -6.77 -13.08 18.74
CA GLU A 54 -5.87 -14.12 19.22
C GLU A 54 -5.62 -15.10 18.07
N VAL A 55 -4.37 -15.22 17.64
CA VAL A 55 -3.95 -16.23 16.66
C VAL A 55 -3.39 -17.41 17.41
N ARG A 56 -4.10 -18.53 17.37
CA ARG A 56 -3.70 -19.76 18.05
C ARG A 56 -3.92 -20.95 17.14
N VAL A 57 -2.82 -21.58 16.74
CA VAL A 57 -2.84 -22.84 16.00
C VAL A 57 -1.99 -23.83 16.79
N GLN A 58 -2.56 -24.98 17.14
CA GLN A 58 -1.87 -26.02 17.91
C GLN A 58 -1.93 -27.33 17.14
N ASP A 59 -0.83 -27.67 16.53
CA ASP A 59 -0.64 -28.94 15.85
C ASP A 59 0.69 -29.57 16.31
N PRO A 60 0.71 -30.86 16.69
CA PRO A 60 1.91 -31.55 17.14
C PRO A 60 2.96 -31.70 16.01
N GLU A 61 2.57 -31.65 14.75
CA GLU A 61 3.44 -31.69 13.59
C GLU A 61 3.98 -30.30 13.17
N GLY A 62 3.45 -29.25 13.83
CA GLY A 62 3.84 -27.87 13.62
C GLY A 62 2.85 -27.08 12.78
N VAL A 63 3.26 -25.89 12.39
CA VAL A 63 2.44 -24.97 11.60
C VAL A 63 3.21 -24.49 10.38
N GLN A 64 2.50 -24.18 9.30
CA GLN A 64 3.05 -23.44 8.17
C GLN A 64 2.56 -21.98 8.22
N VAL A 65 3.45 -21.05 7.88
CA VAL A 65 3.14 -19.63 7.74
C VAL A 65 3.36 -19.23 6.29
N VAL A 66 2.31 -18.71 5.65
CA VAL A 66 2.37 -18.28 4.24
C VAL A 66 1.85 -16.85 4.14
N VAL A 67 2.65 -15.95 3.56
CA VAL A 67 2.23 -14.60 3.22
C VAL A 67 1.92 -14.55 1.72
N ARG A 68 0.77 -14.02 1.35
CA ARG A 68 0.28 -14.02 -0.03
C ARG A 68 -0.48 -12.74 -0.35
N GLU A 69 -0.30 -12.24 -1.57
CA GLU A 69 -1.23 -11.30 -2.18
C GLU A 69 -2.27 -12.07 -3.00
N ILE A 70 -3.55 -11.74 -2.82
CA ILE A 70 -4.68 -12.31 -3.54
C ILE A 70 -5.37 -11.20 -4.32
N THR A 71 -5.63 -11.45 -5.60
CA THR A 71 -6.44 -10.56 -6.43
C THR A 71 -7.72 -11.26 -6.84
N ILE A 72 -8.87 -10.68 -6.49
CA ILE A 72 -10.19 -11.17 -6.88
C ILE A 72 -10.77 -10.19 -7.91
N GLN A 73 -10.98 -10.66 -9.13
CA GLN A 73 -11.55 -9.85 -10.22
C GLN A 73 -13.03 -9.55 -9.96
N PRO A 74 -13.60 -8.47 -10.53
CA PRO A 74 -15.03 -8.18 -10.45
C PRO A 74 -15.90 -9.39 -10.83
N GLY A 75 -16.86 -9.72 -9.97
CA GLY A 75 -17.78 -10.85 -10.13
C GLY A 75 -17.18 -12.22 -9.85
N ALA A 76 -15.90 -12.31 -9.41
CA ALA A 76 -15.28 -13.55 -8.96
C ALA A 76 -15.35 -13.69 -7.44
N GLY A 77 -15.16 -14.92 -6.96
CA GLY A 77 -15.07 -15.25 -5.53
C GLY A 77 -14.07 -16.36 -5.28
N THR A 78 -13.78 -16.61 -4.00
CA THR A 78 -12.88 -17.69 -3.57
C THR A 78 -13.52 -19.08 -3.68
N GLY A 79 -14.86 -19.13 -3.75
CA GLY A 79 -15.65 -20.32 -3.47
C GLY A 79 -15.70 -20.65 -1.97
N GLU A 80 -16.69 -21.46 -1.59
CA GLU A 80 -16.83 -21.92 -0.22
C GLU A 80 -15.65 -22.80 0.19
N HIS A 81 -15.06 -22.48 1.33
CA HIS A 81 -13.91 -23.20 1.90
C HIS A 81 -13.79 -22.94 3.41
N CYS A 82 -12.86 -23.62 4.05
CA CYS A 82 -12.40 -23.31 5.40
C CYS A 82 -10.87 -23.36 5.49
N HIS A 83 -10.33 -23.01 6.65
CA HIS A 83 -8.90 -23.11 6.95
C HIS A 83 -8.66 -23.99 8.17
N HIS A 84 -7.66 -24.88 8.12
CA HIS A 84 -7.17 -25.60 9.29
C HIS A 84 -6.18 -24.75 10.08
N GLY A 85 -6.67 -23.63 10.61
CA GLY A 85 -5.90 -22.60 11.30
C GLY A 85 -6.51 -21.22 11.12
N GLN A 86 -5.68 -20.19 11.08
CA GLN A 86 -6.13 -18.81 11.00
C GLN A 86 -5.51 -18.06 9.83
N LEU A 87 -6.30 -17.13 9.29
CA LEU A 87 -5.84 -16.13 8.36
C LEU A 87 -5.99 -14.73 8.97
N VAL A 88 -4.96 -13.91 8.83
CA VAL A 88 -5.02 -12.47 9.11
C VAL A 88 -4.63 -11.73 7.84
N GLY A 89 -5.48 -10.82 7.41
CA GLY A 89 -5.27 -10.08 6.16
C GLY A 89 -5.65 -8.61 6.25
N VAL A 90 -5.29 -7.89 5.21
CA VAL A 90 -5.66 -6.48 4.99
C VAL A 90 -6.20 -6.33 3.58
N VAL A 91 -7.31 -5.65 3.42
CA VAL A 91 -7.81 -5.21 2.12
C VAL A 91 -6.99 -4.00 1.68
N LYS A 92 -6.20 -4.17 0.62
CA LYS A 92 -5.37 -3.09 0.04
C LYS A 92 -6.13 -2.25 -0.96
N GLN A 93 -7.11 -2.86 -1.65
CA GLN A 93 -7.92 -2.22 -2.70
C GLN A 93 -9.28 -2.89 -2.81
N GLY A 94 -10.29 -2.12 -3.22
CA GLY A 94 -11.65 -2.58 -3.47
C GLY A 94 -12.45 -2.81 -2.19
N VAL A 95 -13.54 -3.55 -2.31
CA VAL A 95 -14.41 -3.98 -1.22
C VAL A 95 -14.62 -5.49 -1.33
N LEU A 96 -14.23 -6.22 -0.30
CA LEU A 96 -14.48 -7.66 -0.18
C LEU A 96 -15.82 -7.89 0.51
N THR A 97 -16.76 -8.54 -0.15
CA THR A 97 -17.97 -9.08 0.49
C THR A 97 -17.64 -10.46 1.02
N HIS A 98 -17.67 -10.64 2.35
CA HIS A 98 -17.29 -11.88 3.01
C HIS A 98 -18.51 -12.53 3.66
N TYR A 99 -18.84 -13.71 3.19
CA TYR A 99 -19.95 -14.52 3.67
C TYR A 99 -19.43 -15.54 4.69
N ALA A 100 -19.90 -15.47 5.93
CA ALA A 100 -19.51 -16.39 6.99
C ALA A 100 -20.57 -16.44 8.10
N PRO A 101 -20.75 -17.59 8.78
CA PRO A 101 -21.74 -17.75 9.85
C PRO A 101 -21.43 -16.94 11.11
N ILE A 102 -20.21 -16.41 11.23
CA ILE A 102 -19.76 -15.61 12.38
C ILE A 102 -20.35 -14.20 12.42
N TYR A 103 -20.91 -13.71 11.29
CA TYR A 103 -21.50 -12.37 11.23
C TYR A 103 -23.00 -12.36 11.49
N PRO A 104 -23.52 -11.31 12.15
CA PRO A 104 -24.95 -11.06 12.16
C PRO A 104 -25.49 -10.94 10.74
N GLY A 105 -26.37 -11.85 10.33
CA GLY A 105 -26.90 -11.89 8.97
C GLY A 105 -26.03 -12.63 7.95
N GLY A 106 -24.90 -13.21 8.38
CA GLY A 106 -24.09 -14.10 7.53
C GLY A 106 -23.17 -13.39 6.54
N VAL A 107 -23.06 -12.07 6.57
CA VAL A 107 -22.25 -11.29 5.62
C VAL A 107 -21.62 -10.07 6.29
N HIS A 108 -20.41 -9.72 5.83
CA HIS A 108 -19.71 -8.48 6.18
C HIS A 108 -18.90 -7.94 4.99
N GLU A 109 -18.87 -6.64 4.84
CA GLU A 109 -18.04 -5.97 3.83
C GLU A 109 -16.78 -5.39 4.47
N TYR A 110 -15.63 -5.62 3.83
CA TYR A 110 -14.34 -5.06 4.20
C TYR A 110 -13.85 -4.15 3.09
N ALA A 111 -13.69 -2.87 3.39
CA ALA A 111 -13.14 -1.88 2.46
C ALA A 111 -11.60 -1.82 2.53
N ALA A 112 -11.00 -1.13 1.59
CA ALA A 112 -9.56 -0.86 1.63
C ALA A 112 -9.16 -0.13 2.94
N GLY A 113 -8.17 -0.69 3.64
CA GLY A 113 -7.73 -0.26 4.98
C GLY A 113 -8.33 -1.06 6.13
N ASP A 114 -9.32 -1.93 5.86
CA ASP A 114 -9.83 -2.84 6.89
C ASP A 114 -8.95 -4.09 6.98
N ALA A 115 -8.79 -4.60 8.20
CA ALA A 115 -8.21 -5.92 8.43
C ALA A 115 -9.32 -6.97 8.56
N ILE A 116 -9.04 -8.16 8.03
CA ILE A 116 -9.89 -9.35 8.15
C ILE A 116 -9.17 -10.41 8.98
N VAL A 117 -9.92 -11.09 9.83
CA VAL A 117 -9.44 -12.25 10.60
C VAL A 117 -10.41 -13.40 10.39
N GLU A 118 -9.91 -14.47 9.80
CA GLU A 118 -10.66 -15.71 9.59
C GLU A 118 -10.15 -16.76 10.56
N GLY A 119 -11.08 -17.34 11.33
CA GLY A 119 -10.76 -18.40 12.27
C GLY A 119 -10.72 -19.78 11.59
N ALA A 120 -10.36 -20.78 12.38
CA ALA A 120 -10.32 -22.17 11.91
C ALA A 120 -11.73 -22.73 11.64
N ASP A 121 -11.80 -23.64 10.70
CA ASP A 121 -12.78 -24.69 10.45
C ASP A 121 -14.18 -24.28 9.98
N TYR A 122 -14.64 -23.05 10.15
CA TYR A 122 -15.96 -22.65 9.64
C TYR A 122 -15.92 -22.33 8.13
N VAL A 123 -16.98 -22.76 7.43
CA VAL A 123 -17.14 -22.48 6.00
C VAL A 123 -17.42 -21.01 5.75
N HIS A 124 -16.70 -20.44 4.81
CA HIS A 124 -16.86 -19.04 4.38
C HIS A 124 -16.50 -18.86 2.90
N GLU A 125 -16.81 -17.69 2.36
CA GLU A 125 -16.49 -17.28 0.99
C GLU A 125 -16.24 -15.78 0.92
N GLY A 126 -15.21 -15.38 0.19
CA GLY A 126 -14.94 -13.97 -0.18
C GLY A 126 -15.32 -13.71 -1.63
N VAL A 127 -16.17 -12.71 -1.88
CA VAL A 127 -16.65 -12.35 -3.23
C VAL A 127 -16.34 -10.89 -3.54
N ASN A 128 -15.94 -10.62 -4.76
CA ASN A 128 -15.86 -9.26 -5.28
C ASN A 128 -17.15 -8.91 -6.03
N GLU A 129 -18.09 -8.27 -5.34
CA GLU A 129 -19.35 -7.77 -5.92
C GLU A 129 -19.23 -6.38 -6.55
N GLY A 130 -18.02 -5.78 -6.47
CA GLY A 130 -17.71 -4.46 -7.00
C GLY A 130 -17.36 -4.48 -8.48
N THR A 131 -16.84 -3.34 -8.95
CA THR A 131 -16.47 -3.12 -10.36
C THR A 131 -14.96 -2.97 -10.58
N GLU A 132 -14.17 -2.96 -9.52
CA GLU A 132 -12.71 -2.92 -9.54
C GLU A 132 -12.14 -4.16 -8.82
N PRO A 133 -10.89 -4.56 -9.10
CA PRO A 133 -10.28 -5.69 -8.40
C PRO A 133 -10.19 -5.47 -6.89
N VAL A 134 -10.49 -6.51 -6.12
CA VAL A 134 -10.13 -6.58 -4.69
C VAL A 134 -8.72 -7.14 -4.59
N ILE A 135 -7.87 -6.46 -3.81
CA ILE A 135 -6.50 -6.91 -3.52
C ILE A 135 -6.34 -7.06 -2.01
N LEU A 136 -5.93 -8.25 -1.60
CA LEU A 136 -5.69 -8.61 -0.20
C LEU A 136 -4.22 -8.95 0.00
N GLU A 137 -3.64 -8.48 1.09
CA GLU A 137 -2.38 -9.02 1.64
C GLU A 137 -2.74 -9.87 2.84
N VAL A 138 -2.44 -11.17 2.81
CA VAL A 138 -2.89 -12.12 3.83
C VAL A 138 -1.73 -12.96 4.37
N THR A 139 -1.81 -13.29 5.64
CA THR A 139 -0.93 -14.23 6.32
C THR A 139 -1.75 -15.40 6.84
N TYR A 140 -1.45 -16.57 6.34
CA TYR A 140 -1.98 -17.84 6.86
C TYR A 140 -1.06 -18.36 7.95
N VAL A 141 -1.66 -18.81 9.06
CA VAL A 141 -1.03 -19.62 10.10
C VAL A 141 -1.89 -20.84 10.27
N ILE A 142 -1.52 -21.93 9.62
CA ILE A 142 -2.35 -23.15 9.56
C ILE A 142 -1.52 -24.39 9.90
N GLU A 143 -2.19 -25.50 10.14
CA GLU A 143 -1.56 -26.80 10.42
C GLU A 143 -0.60 -27.21 9.30
N ALA A 144 0.51 -27.84 9.67
CA ALA A 144 1.53 -28.25 8.74
C ALA A 144 0.99 -29.33 7.78
N GLY A 145 1.17 -29.07 6.47
CA GLY A 145 0.73 -30.01 5.42
C GLY A 145 -0.71 -29.86 4.98
N GLU A 146 -1.55 -29.09 5.67
CA GLU A 146 -2.92 -28.82 5.24
C GLU A 146 -2.95 -27.77 4.10
N PRO A 147 -3.98 -27.80 3.22
CA PRO A 147 -4.14 -26.84 2.17
C PRO A 147 -4.44 -25.45 2.72
N LEU A 148 -4.01 -24.39 2.02
CA LEU A 148 -4.31 -23.01 2.42
C LEU A 148 -5.82 -22.69 2.40
N ALA A 149 -6.58 -23.41 1.58
CA ALA A 149 -8.04 -23.38 1.54
C ALA A 149 -8.51 -24.83 1.36
N GLU A 150 -9.25 -25.33 2.32
CA GLU A 150 -9.89 -26.65 2.25
C GLU A 150 -11.24 -26.49 1.55
N THR A 151 -11.38 -27.16 0.42
CA THR A 151 -12.61 -27.13 -0.41
C THR A 151 -13.47 -28.39 -0.28
N ASP A 152 -12.97 -29.43 0.36
CA ASP A 152 -13.79 -30.54 0.81
C ASP A 152 -14.52 -30.10 2.10
N LEU A 153 -15.71 -29.56 1.94
CA LEU A 153 -16.50 -29.01 3.04
C LEU A 153 -16.86 -30.04 4.12
N THR A 154 -16.69 -31.35 3.84
CA THR A 154 -16.87 -32.40 4.86
C THR A 154 -15.76 -32.42 5.89
N ARG A 155 -14.64 -31.78 5.60
CA ARG A 155 -13.50 -31.59 6.50
C ARG A 155 -13.58 -30.27 7.30
N CYS A 156 -14.53 -29.42 6.96
CA CYS A 156 -14.82 -28.20 7.71
C CYS A 156 -15.82 -28.51 8.85
N GLU A 157 -15.69 -27.83 9.99
CA GLU A 157 -16.68 -27.97 11.07
C GLU A 157 -18.00 -27.29 10.67
N ALA A 158 -19.10 -28.03 10.78
CA ALA A 158 -20.45 -27.49 10.71
C ALA A 158 -20.74 -26.74 12.02
N ARG A 159 -20.81 -25.40 11.95
CA ARG A 159 -21.29 -24.56 13.06
C ARG A 159 -22.71 -24.06 12.82
#